data_60891ae3770543f6f16b47238143dd16
#
_entry.id   60891ae3770543f6f16b47238143dd16
#
_cell.length_a   1.000
_cell.length_b   1.000
_cell.length_c   1.000
_cell.angle_alpha   90.00
_cell.angle_beta   90.00
_cell.angle_gamma   90.00
#
_symmetry.space_group_name_H-M   'P 1'
#
loop_
_entity.id
_entity.type
_entity.pdbx_description
1 polymer ?
#
loop_
_entity_poly.entity_id
_entity_poly.type
_entity_poly.pdbx_seq_one_letter_code
_entity_poly.pdbx_strand_id
1 'polypeptide(L)'
;KRMAISRTKKEQLVGLYGEILDTAINAVVISQVGLPVNEVNKLRKSLKKTGGQLMIVKKRLLLKSLEGAKSVEAVTHSQLPGSLMLLLCKDESSPLSPLKVIADYTKLIKKEGLPYQVQYVGGWMEKVWKEGSYVSEIANLPSKEELISKFLYLLKHPVSSFARVISEVAKNKA
;
A
#
# COMPACT_ATOMS: atom_id res chain seq x y z
N LYS A 1 29.64 -10.69 14.92
CA LYS A 1 28.86 -10.84 16.19
C LYS A 1 27.51 -10.17 15.98
N ARG A 2 26.43 -10.95 15.78
CA ARG A 2 25.06 -10.40 15.71
C ARG A 2 24.70 -9.91 17.11
N MET A 3 24.62 -8.59 17.30
CA MET A 3 24.11 -8.04 18.55
C MET A 3 22.64 -8.38 18.71
N ALA A 4 22.32 -9.28 19.63
CA ALA A 4 20.95 -9.62 19.98
C ALA A 4 20.31 -8.41 20.69
N ILE A 5 19.12 -8.02 20.23
CA ILE A 5 18.34 -6.97 20.89
C ILE A 5 17.97 -7.45 22.30
N SER A 6 18.16 -6.61 23.33
CA SER A 6 17.83 -6.93 24.71
C SER A 6 16.33 -7.20 24.88
N ARG A 7 15.96 -7.93 25.96
CA ARG A 7 14.57 -8.30 26.25
C ARG A 7 13.70 -7.06 26.46
N THR A 8 14.18 -6.11 27.23
CA THR A 8 13.49 -4.83 27.48
C THR A 8 13.18 -4.06 26.19
N LYS A 9 14.14 -4.02 25.25
CA LYS A 9 13.95 -3.35 23.95
C LYS A 9 12.96 -4.08 23.03
N LYS A 10 12.84 -5.41 23.16
CA LYS A 10 11.80 -6.18 22.45
C LYS A 10 10.41 -5.90 22.99
N GLU A 11 10.25 -5.80 24.33
CA GLU A 11 9.00 -5.48 24.99
C GLU A 11 8.53 -4.06 24.61
N GLN A 12 9.44 -3.10 24.58
CA GLN A 12 9.16 -1.74 24.10
C GLN A 12 8.71 -1.71 22.64
N LEU A 13 9.34 -2.50 21.76
CA LEU A 13 8.95 -2.58 20.35
C LEU A 13 7.58 -3.24 20.15
N VAL A 14 7.23 -4.22 20.97
CA VAL A 14 5.90 -4.83 20.93
C VAL A 14 4.82 -3.82 21.34
N GLY A 15 5.05 -3.05 22.40
CA GLY A 15 4.15 -1.95 22.80
C GLY A 15 3.99 -0.90 21.69
N LEU A 16 5.11 -0.43 21.15
CA LEU A 16 5.09 0.53 20.02
C LEU A 16 4.34 0.02 18.80
N TYR A 17 4.49 -1.26 18.44
CA TYR A 17 3.76 -1.82 17.30
C TYR A 17 2.26 -1.91 17.57
N GLY A 18 1.85 -2.23 18.81
CA GLY A 18 0.45 -2.21 19.21
C GLY A 18 -0.16 -0.81 19.10
N GLU A 19 0.45 0.19 19.73
CA GLU A 19 -0.01 1.58 19.68
C GLU A 19 -0.11 2.12 18.25
N ILE A 20 0.87 1.79 17.40
CA ILE A 20 0.91 2.23 16.00
C ILE A 20 -0.22 1.57 15.20
N LEU A 21 -0.47 0.28 15.41
CA LEU A 21 -1.55 -0.45 14.72
C LEU A 21 -2.93 0.05 15.16
N ASP A 22 -3.09 0.41 16.42
CA ASP A 22 -4.34 0.95 16.94
C ASP A 22 -4.62 2.38 16.42
N THR A 23 -3.57 3.18 16.22
CA THR A 23 -3.67 4.56 15.75
C THR A 23 -3.79 4.68 14.23
N ALA A 24 -3.26 3.69 13.48
CA ALA A 24 -3.30 3.71 12.02
C ALA A 24 -4.69 3.33 11.49
N ILE A 25 -5.19 4.10 10.52
CA ILE A 25 -6.43 3.79 9.81
C ILE A 25 -6.24 2.55 8.95
N ASN A 26 -5.16 2.54 8.19
CA ASN A 26 -4.75 1.40 7.37
C ASN A 26 -3.28 1.06 7.64
N ALA A 27 -2.99 -0.23 7.81
CA ALA A 27 -1.64 -0.75 7.98
C ALA A 27 -1.40 -1.86 6.96
N VAL A 28 -0.44 -1.68 6.08
CA VAL A 28 -0.15 -2.63 4.99
C VAL A 28 1.21 -3.27 5.19
N VAL A 29 1.24 -4.59 5.09
CA VAL A 29 2.45 -5.40 5.18
C VAL A 29 2.98 -5.69 3.79
N ILE A 30 4.24 -5.36 3.60
CA ILE A 30 4.96 -5.49 2.33
C ILE A 30 6.17 -6.37 2.56
N SER A 31 6.33 -7.38 1.74
CA SER A 31 7.54 -8.20 1.68
C SER A 31 8.56 -7.53 0.76
N GLN A 32 9.80 -7.49 1.20
CA GLN A 32 10.92 -7.02 0.38
C GLN A 32 12.01 -8.08 0.26
N VAL A 33 12.62 -8.16 -0.91
CA VAL A 33 13.79 -9.01 -1.18
C VAL A 33 14.84 -8.18 -1.90
N GLY A 34 16.03 -8.06 -1.32
CA GLY A 34 17.20 -7.43 -1.95
C GLY A 34 17.18 -5.90 -2.06
N LEU A 35 16.21 -5.21 -1.48
CA LEU A 35 16.08 -3.74 -1.62
C LEU A 35 17.23 -2.99 -0.93
N PRO A 36 18.02 -2.15 -1.65
CA PRO A 36 19.13 -1.39 -1.08
C PRO A 36 18.63 -0.28 -0.14
N VAL A 37 19.46 0.05 0.86
CA VAL A 37 19.11 1.04 1.89
C VAL A 37 18.79 2.42 1.30
N ASN A 38 19.50 2.82 0.24
CA ASN A 38 19.26 4.10 -0.44
C ASN A 38 17.85 4.19 -1.01
N GLU A 39 17.35 3.11 -1.62
CA GLU A 39 16.00 3.06 -2.19
C GLU A 39 14.93 3.07 -1.08
N VAL A 40 15.16 2.34 0.02
CA VAL A 40 14.28 2.42 1.21
C VAL A 40 14.19 3.86 1.74
N ASN A 41 15.30 4.59 1.77
CA ASN A 41 15.31 5.97 2.24
C ASN A 41 14.60 6.93 1.26
N LYS A 42 14.72 6.72 -0.06
CA LYS A 42 13.96 7.46 -1.06
C LYS A 42 12.45 7.22 -0.88
N LEU A 43 12.05 5.96 -0.74
CA LEU A 43 10.65 5.59 -0.46
C LEU A 43 10.12 6.24 0.81
N ARG A 44 10.87 6.20 1.90
CA ARG A 44 10.46 6.86 3.16
C ARG A 44 10.24 8.36 2.98
N LYS A 45 11.13 9.04 2.23
CA LYS A 45 10.98 10.48 1.94
C LYS A 45 9.73 10.76 1.10
N SER A 46 9.44 9.95 0.09
CA SER A 46 8.25 10.09 -0.76
C SER A 46 6.98 9.81 0.03
N LEU A 47 6.95 8.75 0.83
CA LEU A 47 5.81 8.38 1.66
C LEU A 47 5.51 9.40 2.76
N LYS A 48 6.55 10.02 3.34
CA LYS A 48 6.35 11.07 4.34
C LYS A 48 5.61 12.29 3.76
N LYS A 49 5.79 12.59 2.47
CA LYS A 49 5.07 13.68 1.78
C LYS A 49 3.57 13.38 1.59
N THR A 50 3.20 12.11 1.56
CA THR A 50 1.81 11.63 1.39
C THR A 50 1.19 11.14 2.69
N GLY A 51 1.72 11.56 3.85
CA GLY A 51 1.21 11.17 5.18
C GLY A 51 1.44 9.72 5.56
N GLY A 52 2.22 8.97 4.77
CA GLY A 52 2.57 7.57 5.05
C GLY A 52 3.85 7.43 5.86
N GLN A 53 3.89 6.43 6.73
CA GLN A 53 5.09 6.05 7.48
C GLN A 53 5.52 4.63 7.14
N LEU A 54 6.77 4.44 6.71
CA LEU A 54 7.34 3.13 6.38
C LEU A 54 8.32 2.67 7.43
N MET A 55 8.05 1.51 8.04
CA MET A 55 8.89 0.89 9.08
C MET A 55 9.28 -0.52 8.68
N ILE A 56 10.52 -0.91 9.00
CA ILE A 56 10.97 -2.31 8.89
C ILE A 56 10.64 -3.01 10.21
N VAL A 57 9.87 -4.08 10.16
CA VAL A 57 9.39 -4.79 11.34
C VAL A 57 9.94 -6.21 11.44
N LYS A 58 10.11 -6.69 12.68
CA LYS A 58 10.48 -8.08 12.94
C LYS A 58 9.21 -8.92 13.08
N LYS A 59 9.04 -9.92 12.21
CA LYS A 59 7.87 -10.81 12.17
C LYS A 59 7.39 -11.28 13.54
N ARG A 60 8.29 -11.88 14.34
CA ARG A 60 7.95 -12.43 15.65
C ARG A 60 7.47 -11.38 16.64
N LEU A 61 7.97 -10.14 16.55
CA LEU A 61 7.52 -9.06 17.43
C LEU A 61 6.19 -8.49 16.97
N LEU A 62 5.98 -8.41 15.65
CA LEU A 62 4.70 -8.01 15.07
C LEU A 62 3.59 -8.99 15.46
N LEU A 63 3.83 -10.31 15.34
CA LEU A 63 2.85 -11.33 15.74
C LEU A 63 2.50 -11.23 17.23
N LYS A 64 3.50 -11.04 18.09
CA LYS A 64 3.24 -10.84 19.54
C LYS A 64 2.46 -9.57 19.85
N SER A 65 2.65 -8.49 19.07
CA SER A 65 1.84 -7.28 19.25
C SER A 65 0.39 -7.49 18.84
N LEU A 66 0.15 -8.32 17.81
CA LEU A 66 -1.21 -8.68 17.37
C LEU A 66 -1.93 -9.58 18.36
N GLU A 67 -1.23 -10.52 19.02
CA GLU A 67 -1.81 -11.35 20.10
C GLU A 67 -2.27 -10.49 21.29
N GLY A 68 -1.59 -9.37 21.54
CA GLY A 68 -1.94 -8.40 22.59
C GLY A 68 -2.96 -7.35 22.16
N ALA A 69 -3.13 -7.10 20.89
CA ALA A 69 -4.04 -6.11 20.33
C ALA A 69 -5.44 -6.73 20.11
N LYS A 70 -6.40 -6.39 20.97
CA LYS A 70 -7.79 -6.88 20.89
C LYS A 70 -8.57 -6.37 19.66
N SER A 71 -8.03 -5.39 18.97
CA SER A 71 -8.73 -4.64 17.91
C SER A 71 -8.39 -5.09 16.47
N VAL A 72 -7.44 -6.00 16.29
CA VAL A 72 -6.90 -6.34 14.96
C VAL A 72 -6.91 -7.85 14.77
N GLU A 73 -7.35 -8.31 13.60
CA GLU A 73 -7.37 -9.73 13.24
C GLU A 73 -5.97 -10.34 13.32
N ALA A 74 -5.86 -11.50 13.97
CA ALA A 74 -4.61 -12.22 14.12
C ALA A 74 -4.20 -12.87 12.79
N VAL A 75 -2.92 -12.72 12.43
CA VAL A 75 -2.33 -13.25 11.21
C VAL A 75 -1.35 -14.37 11.55
N THR A 76 -1.36 -15.46 10.79
CA THR A 76 -0.48 -16.60 11.01
C THR A 76 0.93 -16.34 10.44
N HIS A 77 1.95 -16.90 11.09
CA HIS A 77 3.35 -16.76 10.68
C HIS A 77 3.63 -17.22 9.23
N SER A 78 2.87 -18.19 8.72
CA SER A 78 2.97 -18.71 7.35
C SER A 78 2.55 -17.71 6.28
N GLN A 79 1.66 -16.79 6.63
CA GLN A 79 1.17 -15.76 5.71
C GLN A 79 2.16 -14.59 5.49
N LEU A 80 3.25 -14.57 6.24
CA LEU A 80 4.23 -13.47 6.25
C LEU A 80 5.59 -13.92 5.68
N PRO A 81 5.80 -13.97 4.36
CA PRO A 81 7.07 -14.37 3.75
C PRO A 81 8.14 -13.27 3.84
N GLY A 82 9.40 -13.66 3.80
CA GLY A 82 10.56 -12.76 3.60
C GLY A 82 10.81 -11.74 4.71
N SER A 83 11.48 -10.65 4.39
CA SER A 83 11.69 -9.47 5.24
C SER A 83 10.52 -8.51 5.09
N LEU A 84 9.96 -8.04 6.21
CA LEU A 84 8.72 -7.27 6.21
C LEU A 84 8.97 -5.78 6.43
N MET A 85 8.25 -4.97 5.68
CA MET A 85 8.03 -3.56 5.91
C MET A 85 6.56 -3.34 6.24
N LEU A 86 6.29 -2.49 7.19
CA LEU A 86 4.96 -2.04 7.56
C LEU A 86 4.78 -0.61 7.05
N LEU A 87 3.79 -0.42 6.19
CA LEU A 87 3.32 0.87 5.74
C LEU A 87 2.10 1.27 6.56
N LEU A 88 2.17 2.42 7.18
CA LEU A 88 1.11 2.99 8.00
C LEU A 88 0.55 4.21 7.29
N CYS A 89 -0.77 4.28 7.19
CA CYS A 89 -1.50 5.42 6.67
C CYS A 89 -2.22 6.10 7.84
N LYS A 90 -1.81 7.33 8.15
CA LYS A 90 -2.36 8.13 9.26
C LYS A 90 -3.36 9.18 8.80
N ASP A 91 -3.27 9.61 7.55
CA ASP A 91 -4.09 10.69 7.01
C ASP A 91 -5.49 10.20 6.64
N GLU A 92 -6.51 10.77 7.29
CA GLU A 92 -7.91 10.50 7.01
C GLU A 92 -8.36 11.02 5.63
N SER A 93 -7.78 12.13 5.18
CA SER A 93 -8.16 12.77 3.91
C SER A 93 -7.81 11.92 2.68
N SER A 94 -6.73 11.14 2.75
CA SER A 94 -6.25 10.33 1.61
C SER A 94 -5.56 9.05 2.08
N PRO A 95 -6.29 8.10 2.70
CA PRO A 95 -5.71 6.90 3.31
C PRO A 95 -5.07 5.94 2.29
N LEU A 96 -5.34 6.12 0.99
CA LEU A 96 -4.80 5.29 -0.09
C LEU A 96 -3.60 5.91 -0.82
N SER A 97 -3.32 7.21 -0.61
CA SER A 97 -2.21 7.90 -1.28
C SER A 97 -0.84 7.24 -1.06
N PRO A 98 -0.47 6.79 0.15
CA PRO A 98 0.80 6.11 0.36
C PRO A 98 0.91 4.77 -0.38
N LEU A 99 -0.21 4.06 -0.59
CA LEU A 99 -0.24 2.80 -1.34
C LEU A 99 0.11 3.01 -2.82
N LYS A 100 -0.36 4.11 -3.42
CA LYS A 100 -0.03 4.46 -4.80
C LYS A 100 1.46 4.68 -5.00
N VAL A 101 2.11 5.39 -4.09
CA VAL A 101 3.57 5.63 -4.16
C VAL A 101 4.32 4.30 -4.23
N ILE A 102 3.90 3.29 -3.47
CA ILE A 102 4.51 1.96 -3.51
C ILE A 102 4.13 1.21 -4.78
N ALA A 103 2.89 1.32 -5.26
CA ALA A 103 2.47 0.70 -6.53
C ALA A 103 3.28 1.24 -7.71
N ASP A 104 3.46 2.55 -7.79
CA ASP A 104 4.24 3.19 -8.83
C ASP A 104 5.72 2.80 -8.75
N TYR A 105 6.26 2.72 -7.53
CA TYR A 105 7.63 2.22 -7.31
C TYR A 105 7.78 0.76 -7.73
N THR A 106 6.80 -0.09 -7.44
CA THR A 106 6.81 -1.50 -7.86
C THR A 106 6.75 -1.63 -9.39
N LYS A 107 5.97 -0.76 -10.06
CA LYS A 107 5.93 -0.70 -11.53
C LYS A 107 7.26 -0.25 -12.11
N LEU A 108 7.94 0.72 -11.51
CA LEU A 108 9.27 1.17 -11.93
C LEU A 108 10.31 0.05 -11.80
N ILE A 109 10.35 -0.67 -10.68
CA ILE A 109 11.24 -1.83 -10.49
C ILE A 109 11.05 -2.87 -11.59
N LYS A 110 9.78 -3.20 -11.91
CA LYS A 110 9.46 -4.17 -12.97
C LYS A 110 9.88 -3.68 -14.36
N LYS A 111 9.74 -2.38 -14.61
CA LYS A 111 10.07 -1.75 -15.89
C LYS A 111 11.58 -1.68 -16.13
N GLU A 112 12.34 -1.41 -15.08
CA GLU A 112 13.80 -1.31 -15.11
C GLU A 112 14.51 -2.66 -14.95
N GLY A 113 13.77 -3.76 -14.72
CA GLY A 113 14.34 -5.10 -14.57
C GLY A 113 15.29 -5.25 -13.37
N LEU A 114 15.06 -4.49 -12.30
CA LEU A 114 15.94 -4.46 -11.13
C LEU A 114 15.87 -5.77 -10.33
N PRO A 115 16.97 -6.22 -9.71
CA PRO A 115 17.07 -7.53 -9.05
C PRO A 115 16.34 -7.62 -7.70
N TYR A 116 15.67 -6.55 -7.27
CA TYR A 116 14.92 -6.53 -6.03
C TYR A 116 13.40 -6.59 -6.26
N GLN A 117 12.72 -7.18 -5.30
CA GLN A 117 11.27 -7.39 -5.39
C GLN A 117 10.56 -6.78 -4.18
N VAL A 118 9.44 -6.15 -4.47
CA VAL A 118 8.52 -5.60 -3.47
C VAL A 118 7.14 -6.19 -3.77
N GLN A 119 6.55 -6.86 -2.80
CA GLN A 119 5.25 -7.53 -2.95
C GLN A 119 4.35 -7.21 -1.77
N TYR A 120 3.07 -6.98 -2.03
CA TYR A 120 2.07 -6.86 -1.00
C TYR A 120 1.77 -8.25 -0.42
N VAL A 121 1.85 -8.37 0.88
CA VAL A 121 1.53 -9.61 1.61
C VAL A 121 0.08 -9.57 2.06
N GLY A 122 -0.35 -8.44 2.54
CA GLY A 122 -1.69 -8.16 3.02
C GLY A 122 -1.71 -6.86 3.82
N GLY A 123 -2.83 -6.56 4.42
CA GLY A 123 -2.95 -5.37 5.25
C GLY A 123 -4.23 -5.34 6.05
N TRP A 124 -4.21 -4.57 7.12
CA TRP A 124 -5.38 -4.25 7.91
C TRP A 124 -6.02 -2.98 7.34
N MET A 125 -7.22 -3.13 6.84
CA MET A 125 -8.07 -2.04 6.39
C MET A 125 -9.31 -2.03 7.27
N GLU A 126 -9.55 -0.91 7.94
CA GLU A 126 -10.64 -0.80 8.93
C GLU A 126 -10.61 -1.94 9.97
N LYS A 127 -9.39 -2.31 10.41
CA LYS A 127 -9.11 -3.38 11.38
C LYS A 127 -9.34 -4.81 10.90
N VAL A 128 -9.79 -5.04 9.66
CA VAL A 128 -9.99 -6.34 9.04
C VAL A 128 -8.78 -6.69 8.19
N TRP A 129 -8.28 -7.91 8.32
CA TRP A 129 -7.18 -8.40 7.47
C TRP A 129 -7.65 -8.66 6.04
N LYS A 130 -6.93 -8.11 5.08
CA LYS A 130 -7.13 -8.35 3.65
C LYS A 130 -5.86 -8.91 3.02
N GLU A 131 -6.02 -9.83 2.08
CA GLU A 131 -4.90 -10.46 1.38
C GLU A 131 -4.16 -9.49 0.45
N GLY A 132 -2.94 -9.86 0.07
CA GLY A 132 -2.08 -9.03 -0.78
C GLY A 132 -2.65 -8.76 -2.18
N SER A 133 -3.45 -9.68 -2.74
CA SER A 133 -4.20 -9.50 -3.99
C SER A 133 -5.12 -8.28 -3.91
N TYR A 134 -5.96 -8.25 -2.88
CA TYR A 134 -6.89 -7.15 -2.62
C TYR A 134 -6.18 -5.81 -2.40
N VAL A 135 -5.10 -5.82 -1.60
CA VAL A 135 -4.28 -4.62 -1.37
C VAL A 135 -3.64 -4.12 -2.67
N SER A 136 -3.17 -5.04 -3.52
CA SER A 136 -2.61 -4.72 -4.84
C SER A 136 -3.64 -4.09 -5.78
N GLU A 137 -4.87 -4.57 -5.79
CA GLU A 137 -5.96 -3.98 -6.57
C GLU A 137 -6.25 -2.55 -6.12
N ILE A 138 -6.40 -2.33 -4.82
CA ILE A 138 -6.63 -0.99 -4.24
C ILE A 138 -5.46 -0.05 -4.55
N ALA A 139 -4.22 -0.52 -4.42
CA ALA A 139 -3.04 0.28 -4.71
C ALA A 139 -2.96 0.74 -6.18
N ASN A 140 -3.58 -0.01 -7.10
CA ASN A 140 -3.66 0.33 -8.52
C ASN A 140 -4.88 1.19 -8.88
N LEU A 141 -5.80 1.45 -7.95
CA LEU A 141 -6.94 2.33 -8.21
C LEU A 141 -6.50 3.77 -8.50
N PRO A 142 -7.14 4.45 -9.45
CA PRO A 142 -6.91 5.87 -9.70
C PRO A 142 -7.24 6.74 -8.47
N SER A 143 -6.79 8.00 -8.46
CA SER A 143 -7.14 8.95 -7.41
C SER A 143 -8.65 9.24 -7.41
N LYS A 144 -9.16 9.77 -6.30
CA LYS A 144 -10.57 10.17 -6.19
C LYS A 144 -10.96 11.11 -7.34
N GLU A 145 -10.10 12.07 -7.66
CA GLU A 145 -10.32 13.02 -8.74
C GLU A 145 -10.32 12.37 -10.12
N GLU A 146 -9.40 11.42 -10.35
CA GLU A 146 -9.35 10.65 -11.58
C GLU A 146 -10.57 9.71 -11.72
N LEU A 147 -11.05 9.13 -10.62
CA LEU A 147 -12.27 8.30 -10.61
C LEU A 147 -13.49 9.15 -10.96
N ILE A 148 -13.62 10.34 -10.38
CA ILE A 148 -14.68 11.30 -10.69
C ILE A 148 -14.60 11.71 -12.17
N SER A 149 -13.40 12.02 -12.66
CA SER A 149 -13.20 12.39 -14.06
C SER A 149 -13.57 11.25 -15.02
N LYS A 150 -13.22 10.01 -14.70
CA LYS A 150 -13.64 8.83 -15.47
C LYS A 150 -15.14 8.63 -15.44
N PHE A 151 -15.78 8.81 -14.28
CA PHE A 151 -17.22 8.72 -14.14
C PHE A 151 -17.93 9.75 -15.02
N LEU A 152 -17.51 11.02 -14.96
CA LEU A 152 -18.05 12.11 -15.79
C LEU A 152 -17.84 11.84 -17.27
N TYR A 153 -16.67 11.28 -17.64
CA TYR A 153 -16.40 10.87 -19.01
C TYR A 153 -17.37 9.77 -19.48
N LEU A 154 -17.62 8.75 -18.65
CA LEU A 154 -18.56 7.67 -18.98
C LEU A 154 -20.00 8.19 -19.13
N LEU A 155 -20.43 9.15 -18.32
CA LEU A 155 -21.74 9.79 -18.46
C LEU A 155 -21.85 10.59 -19.76
N LYS A 156 -20.79 11.28 -20.19
CA LYS A 156 -20.74 12.06 -21.43
C LYS A 156 -20.56 11.19 -22.68
N HIS A 157 -19.98 9.99 -22.53
CA HIS A 157 -19.58 9.15 -23.66
C HIS A 157 -20.72 8.81 -24.63
N PRO A 158 -21.93 8.40 -24.19
CA PRO A 158 -23.02 8.10 -25.11
C PRO A 158 -23.40 9.28 -26.02
N VAL A 159 -23.48 10.48 -25.45
CA VAL A 159 -23.81 11.69 -26.19
C VAL A 159 -22.70 12.06 -27.19
N SER A 160 -21.45 11.93 -26.75
CA SER A 160 -20.27 12.22 -27.61
C SER A 160 -20.13 11.21 -28.75
N SER A 161 -20.42 9.94 -28.52
CA SER A 161 -20.36 8.91 -29.55
C SER A 161 -21.48 9.10 -30.59
N PHE A 162 -22.68 9.45 -30.16
CA PHE A 162 -23.78 9.78 -31.06
C PHE A 162 -23.46 10.99 -31.95
N ALA A 163 -22.94 12.07 -31.36
CA ALA A 163 -22.52 13.26 -32.12
C ALA A 163 -21.42 12.94 -33.14
N ARG A 164 -20.47 12.04 -32.77
CA ARG A 164 -19.41 11.59 -33.69
C ARG A 164 -19.98 10.83 -34.88
N VAL A 165 -20.90 9.89 -34.66
CA VAL A 165 -21.53 9.12 -35.72
C VAL A 165 -22.30 10.03 -36.67
N ILE A 166 -23.06 11.00 -36.16
CA ILE A 166 -23.75 11.99 -37.00
C ILE A 166 -22.75 12.77 -37.84
N SER A 167 -21.65 13.22 -37.23
CA SER A 167 -20.60 13.96 -37.95
C SER A 167 -19.94 13.12 -39.05
N GLU A 168 -19.70 11.84 -38.84
CA GLU A 168 -19.15 10.91 -39.84
C GLU A 168 -20.14 10.64 -40.96
N VAL A 169 -21.41 10.46 -40.66
CA VAL A 169 -22.45 10.30 -41.69
C VAL A 169 -22.58 11.57 -42.55
N ALA A 170 -22.50 12.75 -41.94
CA ALA A 170 -22.56 14.01 -42.67
C ALA A 170 -21.36 14.15 -43.61
N LYS A 171 -20.15 13.79 -43.18
CA LYS A 171 -18.93 13.80 -44.02
C LYS A 171 -18.98 12.81 -45.17
N ASN A 172 -19.59 11.65 -44.99
CA ASN A 172 -19.71 10.64 -46.03
C ASN A 172 -20.83 10.93 -47.05
N LYS A 173 -21.72 11.89 -46.75
CA LYS A 173 -22.79 12.34 -47.66
C LYS A 173 -22.45 13.62 -48.42
N ALA A 174 -21.39 14.31 -48.04
CA ALA A 174 -20.83 15.47 -48.72
C ALA A 174 -19.69 15.04 -49.69
#